data_af370681ddc3a736af03ac0c2d513efa
#
_entry.id   af370681ddc3a736af03ac0c2d513efa
#
_cell.length_a   1.000
_cell.length_b   1.000
_cell.length_c   1.000
_cell.angle_alpha   90.00
_cell.angle_beta   90.00
_cell.angle_gamma   90.00
#
_symmetry.space_group_name_H-M   'P 1'
#
loop_
_entity.id
_entity.type
_entity.pdbx_description
1 polymer ?
#
loop_
_entity_poly.entity_id
_entity_poly.type
_entity_poly.pdbx_seq_one_letter_code
_entity_poly.pdbx_strand_id
1 'polypeptide(L)'
;MPIDLSPLDKHYDLLFEVPLKVRQGHRFQPTGFPDLGAAEFDTPEGRSLLVESAQSMANRLEAVCWDESTNDLVEPLRGLSYIAVKDSSGSFLTSSVLEAHRLNSPYIEKATPNCHAEIQNEIGVKNRPIDRPRFVKTVLKYDVGSLLHGVFLESMDGRLRIARSISAFIEADGVKTAASGGVKNDRVHAAKDEAGGRTAKEGFGNLPFPRDEYTAEKITLYTSVDLAQIRGYGLGEDVTRLLILLALFKLRSFVDSPMRLRTACSFELRDDGDMGSKNVAEFKLPKREAFIVERGENGNWSGELPALVRKLTGAQPTESDEIKAEKMRLTTVTFTI
;
A
#
# COMPACT_ATOMS: atom_id res chain seq x y z
N MET A 1 -5.06 25.48 -6.34
CA MET A 1 -6.54 25.41 -6.27
C MET A 1 -6.88 24.03 -5.73
N PRO A 2 -7.97 23.87 -4.94
CA PRO A 2 -8.45 22.57 -4.51
C PRO A 2 -8.74 21.65 -5.70
N ILE A 3 -8.53 20.34 -5.52
CA ILE A 3 -8.91 19.33 -6.52
C ILE A 3 -10.43 19.28 -6.59
N ASP A 4 -10.99 19.42 -7.79
CA ASP A 4 -12.43 19.30 -7.98
C ASP A 4 -12.85 17.83 -7.91
N LEU A 5 -13.60 17.46 -6.88
CA LEU A 5 -14.17 16.13 -6.68
C LEU A 5 -15.66 16.08 -7.04
N SER A 6 -16.27 17.20 -7.45
CA SER A 6 -17.71 17.26 -7.77
C SER A 6 -18.17 16.28 -8.86
N PRO A 7 -17.32 15.93 -9.88
CA PRO A 7 -17.70 14.89 -10.83
C PRO A 7 -17.94 13.52 -10.19
N LEU A 8 -17.37 13.28 -8.99
CA LEU A 8 -17.48 12.00 -8.30
C LEU A 8 -18.78 11.86 -7.48
N ASP A 9 -19.50 12.96 -7.20
CA ASP A 9 -20.60 12.99 -6.21
C ASP A 9 -21.70 11.95 -6.46
N LYS A 10 -21.98 11.65 -7.72
CA LYS A 10 -23.03 10.70 -8.11
C LYS A 10 -22.52 9.28 -8.39
N HIS A 11 -21.21 9.04 -8.25
CA HIS A 11 -20.60 7.76 -8.57
C HIS A 11 -20.35 6.94 -7.29
N TYR A 12 -20.58 5.64 -7.37
CA TYR A 12 -20.34 4.70 -6.26
C TYR A 12 -18.86 4.28 -6.17
N ASP A 13 -18.20 4.26 -7.31
CA ASP A 13 -16.80 3.89 -7.45
C ASP A 13 -16.09 4.78 -8.48
N LEU A 14 -14.76 4.68 -8.47
CA LEU A 14 -13.88 5.34 -9.40
C LEU A 14 -12.87 4.33 -9.92
N LEU A 15 -12.87 4.09 -11.22
CA LEU A 15 -12.07 3.06 -11.87
C LEU A 15 -10.99 3.67 -12.76
N PHE A 16 -9.78 3.10 -12.71
CA PHE A 16 -8.70 3.43 -13.62
C PHE A 16 -8.15 2.18 -14.29
N GLU A 17 -7.89 2.28 -15.58
CA GLU A 17 -7.15 1.31 -16.39
C GLU A 17 -5.92 2.02 -16.94
N VAL A 18 -4.77 1.83 -16.31
CA VAL A 18 -3.53 2.56 -16.65
C VAL A 18 -2.65 1.68 -17.52
N PRO A 19 -2.42 2.04 -18.81
CA PRO A 19 -1.58 1.27 -19.70
C PRO A 19 -0.11 1.38 -19.28
N LEU A 20 0.53 0.22 -19.14
CA LEU A 20 1.94 0.10 -18.78
C LEU A 20 2.76 -0.51 -19.92
N LYS A 21 4.07 -0.28 -19.88
CA LYS A 21 5.06 -0.97 -20.71
C LYS A 21 6.27 -1.38 -19.87
N VAL A 22 6.98 -2.39 -20.33
CA VAL A 22 8.24 -2.81 -19.70
C VAL A 22 9.26 -1.69 -19.84
N ARG A 23 9.91 -1.29 -18.74
CA ARG A 23 10.83 -0.16 -18.71
C ARG A 23 12.12 -0.41 -19.49
N GLN A 24 12.59 -1.66 -19.51
CA GLN A 24 13.78 -2.06 -20.26
C GLN A 24 13.58 -3.43 -20.92
N GLY A 25 13.86 -3.52 -22.20
CA GLY A 25 13.69 -4.73 -22.99
C GLY A 25 12.20 -5.05 -23.23
N HIS A 26 11.89 -6.33 -23.41
CA HIS A 26 10.54 -6.80 -23.75
C HIS A 26 10.02 -7.85 -22.76
N ARG A 27 10.89 -8.37 -21.91
CA ARG A 27 10.57 -9.48 -21.00
C ARG A 27 10.42 -8.98 -19.58
N PHE A 28 9.53 -9.61 -18.84
CA PHE A 28 9.37 -9.36 -17.41
C PHE A 28 9.13 -10.67 -16.66
N GLN A 29 9.46 -10.68 -15.38
CA GLN A 29 9.18 -11.78 -14.48
C GLN A 29 7.91 -11.48 -13.69
N PRO A 30 6.82 -12.29 -13.84
CA PRO A 30 5.60 -12.11 -13.07
C PRO A 30 5.76 -12.54 -11.62
N THR A 31 4.72 -12.29 -10.81
CA THR A 31 4.56 -13.01 -9.55
C THR A 31 4.34 -14.49 -9.82
N GLY A 32 4.75 -15.34 -8.89
CA GLY A 32 4.55 -16.77 -9.00
C GLY A 32 4.72 -17.42 -7.63
N PHE A 33 4.20 -18.64 -7.52
CA PHE A 33 4.34 -19.47 -6.33
C PHE A 33 5.33 -20.59 -6.63
N PRO A 34 6.17 -21.02 -5.67
CA PRO A 34 7.21 -22.01 -5.90
C PRO A 34 6.71 -23.29 -6.58
N ASP A 35 5.51 -23.76 -6.20
CA ASP A 35 4.96 -25.02 -6.68
C ASP A 35 3.92 -24.88 -7.82
N LEU A 36 3.46 -23.65 -8.08
CA LEU A 36 2.40 -23.39 -9.08
C LEU A 36 2.91 -22.62 -10.31
N GLY A 37 4.13 -22.05 -10.23
CA GLY A 37 4.65 -21.17 -11.28
C GLY A 37 3.94 -19.82 -11.34
N ALA A 38 3.90 -19.24 -12.55
CA ALA A 38 3.23 -17.98 -12.80
C ALA A 38 1.70 -18.14 -12.77
N ALA A 39 1.00 -17.09 -12.34
CA ALA A 39 -0.47 -17.09 -12.25
C ALA A 39 -1.09 -16.80 -13.65
N GLU A 40 -0.99 -17.77 -14.56
CA GLU A 40 -1.59 -17.69 -15.89
C GLU A 40 -3.07 -18.08 -15.85
N PHE A 41 -3.88 -17.45 -16.71
CA PHE A 41 -5.29 -17.77 -16.89
C PHE A 41 -5.73 -17.45 -18.31
N ASP A 42 -6.81 -18.11 -18.75
CA ASP A 42 -7.37 -17.90 -20.08
C ASP A 42 -8.51 -16.89 -20.04
N THR A 43 -8.57 -16.03 -21.05
CA THR A 43 -9.65 -15.09 -21.32
C THR A 43 -10.23 -15.36 -22.71
N PRO A 44 -11.41 -14.82 -23.08
CA PRO A 44 -11.92 -14.93 -24.44
C PRO A 44 -10.96 -14.39 -25.51
N GLU A 45 -10.10 -13.43 -25.15
CA GLU A 45 -9.12 -12.79 -26.02
C GLU A 45 -7.79 -13.54 -26.09
N GLY A 46 -7.59 -14.55 -25.23
CA GLY A 46 -6.38 -15.37 -25.19
C GLY A 46 -5.79 -15.55 -23.80
N ARG A 47 -4.52 -15.90 -23.75
CA ARG A 47 -3.82 -16.14 -22.49
C ARG A 47 -3.42 -14.85 -21.80
N SER A 48 -3.73 -14.75 -20.55
CA SER A 48 -3.41 -13.62 -19.66
C SER A 48 -2.61 -14.07 -18.43
N LEU A 49 -2.06 -13.12 -17.70
CA LEU A 49 -1.17 -13.36 -16.58
C LEU A 49 -1.37 -12.32 -15.49
N LEU A 50 -1.54 -12.75 -14.25
CA LEU A 50 -1.48 -11.87 -13.11
C LEU A 50 -0.02 -11.49 -12.83
N VAL A 51 0.32 -10.24 -13.07
CA VAL A 51 1.68 -9.71 -12.85
C VAL A 51 1.89 -9.30 -11.39
N GLU A 52 0.88 -8.66 -10.80
CA GLU A 52 0.93 -8.21 -9.41
C GLU A 52 -0.45 -8.31 -8.77
N SER A 53 -0.55 -8.99 -7.64
CA SER A 53 -1.82 -9.24 -6.97
C SER A 53 -2.35 -8.02 -6.22
N ALA A 54 -3.65 -8.00 -5.92
CA ALA A 54 -4.27 -6.94 -5.13
C ALA A 54 -3.68 -6.82 -3.70
N GLN A 55 -3.20 -7.93 -3.12
CA GLN A 55 -2.52 -7.90 -1.83
C GLN A 55 -1.17 -7.21 -1.94
N SER A 56 -0.37 -7.57 -2.92
CA SER A 56 0.95 -6.97 -3.13
C SER A 56 0.83 -5.49 -3.52
N MET A 57 -0.15 -5.15 -4.37
CA MET A 57 -0.41 -3.76 -4.73
C MET A 57 -0.84 -2.90 -3.53
N ALA A 58 -1.60 -3.45 -2.59
CA ALA A 58 -1.93 -2.74 -1.35
C ALA A 58 -0.65 -2.31 -0.60
N ASN A 59 0.29 -3.25 -0.42
CA ASN A 59 1.57 -2.95 0.24
C ASN A 59 2.37 -1.86 -0.51
N ARG A 60 2.36 -1.88 -1.85
CA ARG A 60 3.04 -0.85 -2.66
C ARG A 60 2.39 0.51 -2.54
N LEU A 61 1.06 0.55 -2.51
CA LEU A 61 0.31 1.79 -2.31
C LEU A 61 0.45 2.34 -0.87
N GLU A 62 0.79 1.51 0.09
CA GLU A 62 1.18 1.94 1.43
C GLU A 62 2.63 2.44 1.45
N ALA A 63 3.55 1.73 0.82
CA ALA A 63 4.96 2.09 0.78
C ALA A 63 5.23 3.47 0.15
N VAL A 64 4.44 3.93 -0.82
CA VAL A 64 4.61 5.30 -1.38
C VAL A 64 4.30 6.42 -0.38
N CYS A 65 3.69 6.09 0.75
CA CYS A 65 3.45 7.02 1.85
C CYS A 65 4.51 6.96 2.96
N TRP A 66 5.49 6.06 2.85
CA TRP A 66 6.50 5.80 3.86
C TRP A 66 7.87 6.31 3.44
N ASP A 67 8.59 6.91 4.38
CA ASP A 67 9.98 7.34 4.21
C ASP A 67 10.89 6.45 5.08
N GLU A 68 11.56 5.51 4.43
CA GLU A 68 12.49 4.57 5.08
C GLU A 68 13.66 5.27 5.80
N SER A 69 14.05 6.48 5.34
CA SER A 69 15.18 7.20 5.90
C SER A 69 14.86 7.80 7.28
N THR A 70 13.60 8.12 7.51
CA THR A 70 13.11 8.70 8.77
C THR A 70 12.27 7.75 9.60
N ASN A 71 11.92 6.56 9.05
CA ASN A 71 10.99 5.61 9.63
C ASN A 71 9.65 6.27 10.04
N ASP A 72 9.12 7.06 9.13
CA ASP A 72 7.89 7.82 9.32
C ASP A 72 7.13 7.96 8.00
N LEU A 73 5.93 8.49 8.05
CA LEU A 73 5.22 8.90 6.84
C LEU A 73 6.04 9.98 6.10
N VAL A 74 5.92 9.99 4.77
CA VAL A 74 6.45 11.09 3.97
C VAL A 74 5.95 12.43 4.51
N GLU A 75 6.81 13.44 4.51
CA GLU A 75 6.58 14.70 5.23
C GLU A 75 5.20 15.34 4.98
N PRO A 76 4.64 15.38 3.75
CA PRO A 76 3.31 15.93 3.51
C PRO A 76 2.16 15.22 4.23
N LEU A 77 2.37 13.98 4.67
CA LEU A 77 1.38 13.13 5.35
C LEU A 77 1.61 13.00 6.85
N ARG A 78 2.69 13.59 7.38
CA ARG A 78 2.97 13.53 8.83
C ARG A 78 1.84 14.14 9.64
N GLY A 79 1.47 13.43 10.69
CA GLY A 79 0.30 13.72 11.51
C GLY A 79 -0.89 12.80 11.26
N LEU A 80 -0.95 12.10 10.13
CA LEU A 80 -1.93 11.03 9.95
C LEU A 80 -1.71 9.93 10.99
N SER A 81 -2.80 9.28 11.38
CA SER A 81 -2.76 8.22 12.39
C SER A 81 -2.12 6.95 11.87
N TYR A 82 -1.23 6.39 12.64
CA TYR A 82 -0.70 5.02 12.53
C TYR A 82 -0.09 4.59 13.86
N ILE A 83 0.20 3.30 14.02
CA ILE A 83 0.89 2.78 15.19
C ILE A 83 2.34 2.49 14.81
N ALA A 84 3.28 3.14 15.50
CA ALA A 84 4.71 2.85 15.41
C ALA A 84 5.09 1.87 16.53
N VAL A 85 5.80 0.81 16.17
CA VAL A 85 6.33 -0.19 17.09
C VAL A 85 7.81 0.00 17.26
N LYS A 86 8.28 0.12 18.51
CA LYS A 86 9.68 0.21 18.87
C LYS A 86 10.11 -1.05 19.62
N ASP A 87 11.38 -1.37 19.57
CA ASP A 87 11.96 -2.40 20.42
C ASP A 87 12.23 -1.88 21.85
N SER A 88 12.76 -2.76 22.71
CA SER A 88 13.10 -2.42 24.10
C SER A 88 14.22 -1.38 24.23
N SER A 89 15.01 -1.15 23.17
CA SER A 89 16.05 -0.10 23.12
C SER A 89 15.48 1.28 22.70
N GLY A 90 14.21 1.32 22.27
CA GLY A 90 13.57 2.52 21.74
C GLY A 90 13.80 2.71 20.22
N SER A 91 14.48 1.78 19.55
CA SER A 91 14.70 1.80 18.11
C SER A 91 13.43 1.41 17.36
N PHE A 92 13.20 2.01 16.19
CA PHE A 92 12.07 1.65 15.34
C PHE A 92 12.17 0.18 14.90
N LEU A 93 11.09 -0.57 15.05
CA LEU A 93 10.98 -1.96 14.63
C LEU A 93 10.07 -2.11 13.40
N THR A 94 8.84 -1.67 13.49
CA THR A 94 7.85 -1.71 12.41
C THR A 94 6.71 -0.72 12.67
N SER A 95 5.69 -0.73 11.81
CA SER A 95 4.48 0.09 11.99
C SER A 95 3.25 -0.58 11.40
N SER A 96 2.05 -0.10 11.77
CA SER A 96 0.81 -0.58 11.16
C SER A 96 0.74 -0.34 9.65
N VAL A 97 1.51 0.61 9.12
CA VAL A 97 1.62 0.90 7.69
C VAL A 97 2.44 -0.16 6.95
N LEU A 98 3.49 -0.70 7.59
CA LEU A 98 4.39 -1.68 7.01
C LEU A 98 3.92 -3.13 7.24
N GLU A 99 3.13 -3.35 8.29
CA GLU A 99 2.65 -4.67 8.65
C GLU A 99 1.48 -5.14 7.76
N ALA A 100 1.59 -6.35 7.22
CA ALA A 100 0.56 -6.93 6.37
C ALA A 100 -0.82 -7.05 7.05
N HIS A 101 -0.83 -7.25 8.37
CA HIS A 101 -2.04 -7.35 9.19
C HIS A 101 -2.45 -6.01 9.84
N ARG A 102 -1.73 -4.93 9.57
CA ARG A 102 -2.00 -3.57 10.07
C ARG A 102 -2.23 -3.56 11.59
N LEU A 103 -3.36 -3.04 12.04
CA LEU A 103 -3.71 -3.01 13.46
C LEU A 103 -3.78 -4.40 14.12
N ASN A 104 -3.98 -5.48 13.35
CA ASN A 104 -3.99 -6.86 13.87
C ASN A 104 -2.61 -7.54 13.81
N SER A 105 -1.53 -6.78 13.61
CA SER A 105 -0.17 -7.31 13.65
C SER A 105 0.17 -7.87 15.03
N PRO A 106 0.84 -9.03 15.10
CA PRO A 106 1.33 -9.59 16.37
C PRO A 106 2.28 -8.65 17.12
N TYR A 107 3.03 -7.81 16.40
CA TYR A 107 3.91 -6.81 17.00
C TYR A 107 3.13 -5.71 17.73
N ILE A 108 1.92 -5.38 17.27
CA ILE A 108 1.02 -4.42 17.91
C ILE A 108 0.21 -5.09 19.02
N GLU A 109 -0.29 -6.30 18.75
CA GLU A 109 -1.10 -7.07 19.71
C GLU A 109 -0.38 -7.34 21.03
N LYS A 110 0.92 -7.70 20.95
CA LYS A 110 1.74 -8.08 22.10
C LYS A 110 2.59 -6.93 22.65
N ALA A 111 2.42 -5.72 22.13
CA ALA A 111 3.19 -4.56 22.55
C ALA A 111 2.74 -3.97 23.90
N THR A 112 3.58 -3.15 24.48
CA THR A 112 3.30 -2.37 25.70
C THR A 112 3.42 -0.88 25.37
N PRO A 113 2.45 0.00 25.72
CA PRO A 113 1.16 -0.36 26.34
C PRO A 113 0.29 -1.23 25.43
N ASN A 114 -0.65 -1.98 26.01
CA ASN A 114 -1.51 -2.88 25.25
C ASN A 114 -2.55 -2.09 24.42
N CYS A 115 -2.11 -1.64 23.24
CA CYS A 115 -2.92 -0.86 22.32
C CYS A 115 -4.17 -1.64 21.84
N HIS A 116 -4.07 -2.95 21.68
CA HIS A 116 -5.22 -3.79 21.32
C HIS A 116 -6.33 -3.74 22.39
N ALA A 117 -5.99 -3.79 23.67
CA ALA A 117 -6.96 -3.66 24.75
C ALA A 117 -7.61 -2.27 24.78
N GLU A 118 -6.85 -1.21 24.49
CA GLU A 118 -7.39 0.14 24.36
C GLU A 118 -8.38 0.23 23.19
N ILE A 119 -7.98 -0.21 22.00
CA ILE A 119 -8.83 -0.25 20.80
C ILE A 119 -10.11 -1.07 21.06
N GLN A 120 -9.97 -2.25 21.67
CA GLN A 120 -11.09 -3.13 22.01
C GLN A 120 -12.09 -2.46 22.96
N ASN A 121 -11.59 -1.75 23.98
CA ASN A 121 -12.41 -1.00 24.92
C ASN A 121 -13.09 0.21 24.24
N GLU A 122 -12.37 0.95 23.40
CA GLU A 122 -12.91 2.07 22.65
C GLU A 122 -14.00 1.63 21.66
N ILE A 123 -13.83 0.51 20.97
CA ILE A 123 -14.88 -0.07 20.11
C ILE A 123 -16.08 -0.55 20.93
N GLY A 124 -15.85 -0.96 22.17
CA GLY A 124 -16.90 -1.52 23.03
C GLY A 124 -17.32 -2.93 22.60
N VAL A 125 -16.36 -3.78 22.23
CA VAL A 125 -16.59 -5.13 21.67
C VAL A 125 -17.45 -6.02 22.56
N LYS A 126 -17.38 -5.85 23.88
CA LYS A 126 -18.19 -6.60 24.85
C LYS A 126 -19.69 -6.25 24.78
N ASN A 127 -20.03 -5.11 24.21
CA ASN A 127 -21.41 -4.66 24.04
C ASN A 127 -22.03 -5.28 22.78
N ARG A 128 -23.31 -5.45 22.78
CA ARG A 128 -24.07 -6.03 21.66
C ARG A 128 -25.25 -5.16 21.28
N PRO A 129 -25.49 -4.90 20.00
CA PRO A 129 -24.68 -5.18 18.81
C PRO A 129 -23.41 -4.31 18.72
N ILE A 130 -22.51 -4.59 17.75
CA ILE A 130 -21.33 -3.74 17.50
C ILE A 130 -21.78 -2.39 16.94
N ASP A 131 -21.31 -1.33 17.56
CA ASP A 131 -21.48 0.04 17.09
C ASP A 131 -20.52 0.30 15.92
N ARG A 132 -21.03 0.21 14.70
CA ARG A 132 -20.23 0.39 13.48
C ARG A 132 -19.62 1.80 13.35
N PRO A 133 -20.35 2.91 13.57
CA PRO A 133 -19.78 4.25 13.60
C PRO A 133 -18.63 4.39 14.59
N ARG A 134 -18.78 3.86 15.79
CA ARG A 134 -17.74 3.88 16.83
C ARG A 134 -16.52 3.09 16.39
N PHE A 135 -16.70 1.90 15.81
CA PHE A 135 -15.61 1.08 15.26
C PHE A 135 -14.82 1.84 14.21
N VAL A 136 -15.49 2.44 13.22
CA VAL A 136 -14.83 3.19 12.13
C VAL A 136 -14.07 4.42 12.67
N LYS A 137 -14.66 5.16 13.64
CA LYS A 137 -13.98 6.29 14.31
C LYS A 137 -12.73 5.84 15.06
N THR A 138 -12.80 4.70 15.76
CA THR A 138 -11.64 4.15 16.46
C THR A 138 -10.54 3.78 15.47
N VAL A 139 -10.87 3.13 14.35
CA VAL A 139 -9.88 2.82 13.31
C VAL A 139 -9.26 4.10 12.75
N LEU A 140 -10.06 5.13 12.44
CA LEU A 140 -9.52 6.44 12.01
C LEU A 140 -8.52 7.02 13.00
N LYS A 141 -8.79 6.91 14.30
CA LYS A 141 -7.94 7.43 15.36
C LYS A 141 -6.58 6.73 15.43
N TYR A 142 -6.53 5.42 15.22
CA TYR A 142 -5.30 4.62 15.36
C TYR A 142 -4.58 4.34 14.06
N ASP A 143 -5.29 4.20 12.93
CA ASP A 143 -4.69 3.91 11.63
C ASP A 143 -5.65 4.27 10.48
N VAL A 144 -5.45 5.46 9.92
CA VAL A 144 -6.22 5.93 8.77
C VAL A 144 -6.04 5.04 7.54
N GLY A 145 -4.86 4.41 7.38
CA GLY A 145 -4.55 3.49 6.29
C GLY A 145 -5.48 2.29 6.26
N SER A 146 -5.87 1.79 7.43
CA SER A 146 -6.82 0.68 7.56
C SER A 146 -8.22 0.98 7.00
N LEU A 147 -8.64 2.25 6.90
CA LEU A 147 -9.90 2.63 6.24
C LEU A 147 -9.83 2.51 4.72
N LEU A 148 -8.63 2.61 4.14
CA LEU A 148 -8.42 2.46 2.70
C LEU A 148 -8.07 1.02 2.32
N HIS A 149 -7.09 0.42 3.00
CA HIS A 149 -6.57 -0.90 2.66
C HIS A 149 -7.29 -2.05 3.35
N GLY A 150 -8.26 -1.72 4.22
CA GLY A 150 -9.02 -2.70 4.98
C GLY A 150 -8.26 -3.22 6.20
N VAL A 151 -9.00 -3.75 7.15
CA VAL A 151 -8.45 -4.40 8.35
C VAL A 151 -9.40 -5.48 8.84
N PHE A 152 -8.85 -6.55 9.37
CA PHE A 152 -9.58 -7.60 10.07
C PHE A 152 -8.99 -7.77 11.47
N LEU A 153 -9.73 -7.37 12.49
CA LEU A 153 -9.30 -7.44 13.89
C LEU A 153 -9.73 -8.79 14.50
N GLU A 154 -9.21 -9.87 13.91
CA GLU A 154 -9.57 -11.25 14.26
C GLU A 154 -9.31 -11.55 15.73
N SER A 155 -8.17 -11.13 16.26
CA SER A 155 -7.78 -11.34 17.65
C SER A 155 -8.67 -10.60 18.66
N MET A 156 -9.37 -9.54 18.22
CA MET A 156 -10.30 -8.81 19.10
C MET A 156 -11.73 -9.37 19.04
N ASP A 157 -12.27 -9.52 17.82
CA ASP A 157 -13.58 -10.12 17.56
C ASP A 157 -13.69 -10.41 16.04
N GLY A 158 -14.00 -11.64 15.67
CA GLY A 158 -14.11 -12.09 14.28
C GLY A 158 -15.17 -11.37 13.42
N ARG A 159 -15.92 -10.42 13.98
CA ARG A 159 -16.89 -9.57 13.28
C ARG A 159 -16.33 -8.18 12.91
N LEU A 160 -15.18 -7.80 13.49
CA LEU A 160 -14.56 -6.48 13.31
C LEU A 160 -13.70 -6.47 12.04
N ARG A 161 -14.33 -6.16 10.94
CA ARG A 161 -13.64 -6.03 9.65
C ARG A 161 -14.12 -4.83 8.84
N ILE A 162 -13.18 -4.23 8.13
CA ILE A 162 -13.37 -3.21 7.11
C ILE A 162 -12.80 -3.76 5.81
N ALA A 163 -13.60 -3.79 4.76
CA ALA A 163 -13.13 -4.16 3.43
C ALA A 163 -12.20 -3.07 2.86
N ARG A 164 -11.42 -3.41 1.84
CA ARG A 164 -10.61 -2.42 1.11
C ARG A 164 -11.52 -1.46 0.36
N SER A 165 -11.30 -0.17 0.51
CA SER A 165 -11.92 0.86 -0.32
C SER A 165 -11.02 1.32 -1.46
N ILE A 166 -9.73 0.96 -1.45
CA ILE A 166 -8.84 1.02 -2.60
C ILE A 166 -8.32 -0.37 -2.92
N SER A 167 -8.39 -0.77 -4.18
CA SER A 167 -7.82 -2.01 -4.67
C SER A 167 -7.14 -1.77 -6.01
N ALA A 168 -6.01 -2.42 -6.22
CA ALA A 168 -5.30 -2.37 -7.48
C ALA A 168 -4.66 -3.73 -7.76
N PHE A 169 -4.45 -4.06 -9.04
CA PHE A 169 -3.71 -5.23 -9.50
C PHE A 169 -3.15 -4.96 -10.89
N ILE A 170 -2.18 -5.74 -11.32
CA ILE A 170 -1.59 -5.60 -12.66
C ILE A 170 -1.76 -6.92 -13.39
N GLU A 171 -2.31 -6.85 -14.60
CA GLU A 171 -2.45 -7.97 -15.52
C GLU A 171 -1.76 -7.69 -16.84
N ALA A 172 -1.36 -8.77 -17.50
CA ALA A 172 -0.78 -8.75 -18.82
C ALA A 172 -1.56 -9.69 -19.76
N ASP A 173 -1.92 -9.20 -20.94
CA ASP A 173 -2.71 -9.89 -21.93
C ASP A 173 -1.86 -10.24 -23.17
N GLY A 174 -2.26 -11.30 -23.89
CA GLY A 174 -1.52 -11.77 -25.05
C GLY A 174 -0.12 -12.26 -24.70
N VAL A 175 0.01 -12.95 -23.57
CA VAL A 175 1.30 -13.33 -23.02
C VAL A 175 1.90 -14.54 -23.74
N LYS A 176 3.24 -14.53 -23.85
CA LYS A 176 4.05 -15.63 -24.36
C LYS A 176 5.21 -15.89 -23.41
N THR A 177 5.43 -17.16 -23.08
CA THR A 177 6.56 -17.57 -22.27
C THR A 177 7.86 -17.34 -23.03
N ALA A 178 8.81 -16.68 -22.40
CA ALA A 178 10.17 -16.48 -22.88
C ALA A 178 11.11 -17.24 -21.95
N ALA A 179 11.61 -18.38 -22.40
CA ALA A 179 12.60 -19.16 -21.65
C ALA A 179 13.80 -18.27 -21.28
N SER A 180 14.16 -18.28 -20.03
CA SER A 180 15.25 -17.48 -19.47
C SER A 180 16.00 -18.28 -18.40
N GLY A 181 16.96 -17.66 -17.79
CA GLY A 181 17.73 -18.26 -16.72
C GLY A 181 18.93 -17.42 -16.39
N GLY A 182 19.77 -17.97 -15.53
CA GLY A 182 21.01 -17.35 -15.14
C GLY A 182 21.99 -18.38 -14.62
N VAL A 183 23.19 -17.96 -14.38
CA VAL A 183 24.23 -18.75 -13.72
C VAL A 183 24.70 -17.99 -12.50
N LYS A 184 24.56 -18.61 -11.34
CA LYS A 184 25.25 -18.12 -10.15
C LYS A 184 26.73 -18.46 -10.31
N ASN A 185 27.58 -17.44 -10.42
CA ASN A 185 29.02 -17.61 -10.46
C ASN A 185 29.60 -17.57 -9.04
N ASP A 186 30.26 -18.65 -8.64
CA ASP A 186 31.01 -18.69 -7.40
C ASP A 186 32.48 -18.33 -7.70
N ARG A 187 33.03 -17.35 -7.01
CA ARG A 187 34.46 -16.96 -7.15
C ARG A 187 35.41 -17.88 -6.40
N VAL A 188 34.88 -18.63 -5.44
CA VAL A 188 35.62 -19.62 -4.68
C VAL A 188 35.33 -20.98 -5.27
N HIS A 189 36.29 -21.60 -5.92
CA HIS A 189 36.12 -22.99 -6.34
C HIS A 189 35.91 -23.85 -5.10
N ALA A 190 34.79 -24.53 -5.04
CA ALA A 190 34.65 -25.64 -4.10
C ALA A 190 35.77 -26.62 -4.41
N ALA A 191 36.67 -26.83 -3.48
CA ALA A 191 37.69 -27.85 -3.64
C ALA A 191 36.99 -29.16 -3.98
N LYS A 192 37.43 -29.84 -5.02
CA LYS A 192 37.03 -31.21 -5.30
C LYS A 192 37.65 -32.11 -4.24
N ASP A 193 37.05 -32.14 -3.08
CA ASP A 193 37.44 -33.09 -2.06
C ASP A 193 36.67 -34.40 -2.32
N GLU A 194 37.41 -35.44 -2.56
CA GLU A 194 36.90 -36.79 -2.73
C GLU A 194 36.25 -37.37 -1.46
N ALA A 195 36.28 -36.63 -0.36
CA ALA A 195 35.71 -37.04 0.92
C ALA A 195 34.99 -35.84 1.59
N GLY A 196 33.74 -35.53 1.17
CA GLY A 196 32.89 -34.59 1.89
C GLY A 196 32.88 -33.16 1.38
N GLY A 197 33.24 -32.93 0.13
CA GLY A 197 33.23 -31.61 -0.50
C GLY A 197 31.86 -30.98 -0.58
N ARG A 198 31.82 -29.69 -0.41
CA ARG A 198 30.63 -28.84 -0.54
C ARG A 198 29.99 -28.99 -1.90
N THR A 199 28.72 -29.30 -1.95
CA THR A 199 28.01 -29.70 -3.18
C THR A 199 27.17 -28.53 -3.77
N ALA A 200 26.85 -28.65 -5.06
CA ALA A 200 25.93 -27.77 -5.71
C ALA A 200 24.53 -27.72 -5.02
N LYS A 201 24.11 -28.84 -4.39
CA LYS A 201 22.88 -28.93 -3.60
C LYS A 201 22.91 -28.04 -2.35
N GLU A 202 24.09 -27.80 -1.82
CA GLU A 202 24.33 -26.91 -0.67
C GLU A 202 24.57 -25.44 -1.11
N GLY A 203 24.47 -25.16 -2.40
CA GLY A 203 24.60 -23.82 -2.95
C GLY A 203 26.02 -23.40 -3.32
N PHE A 204 27.01 -24.33 -3.36
CA PHE A 204 28.37 -24.04 -3.76
C PHE A 204 28.61 -24.25 -5.27
N GLY A 205 29.55 -23.49 -5.82
CA GLY A 205 29.94 -23.58 -7.23
C GLY A 205 29.04 -22.80 -8.19
N ASN A 206 29.23 -23.02 -9.48
CA ASN A 206 28.47 -22.39 -10.54
C ASN A 206 27.16 -23.16 -10.75
N LEU A 207 26.04 -22.50 -10.45
CA LEU A 207 24.72 -23.11 -10.52
C LEU A 207 23.90 -22.42 -11.61
N PRO A 208 23.69 -23.08 -12.77
CA PRO A 208 22.69 -22.64 -13.73
C PRO A 208 21.29 -22.88 -13.16
N PHE A 209 20.38 -21.92 -13.34
CA PHE A 209 18.98 -22.06 -12.99
C PHE A 209 18.09 -21.61 -14.13
N PRO A 210 17.09 -22.41 -14.51
CA PRO A 210 16.08 -21.99 -15.46
C PRO A 210 15.09 -21.03 -14.79
N ARG A 211 14.53 -20.14 -15.59
CA ARG A 211 13.47 -19.22 -15.18
C ARG A 211 12.60 -18.91 -16.38
N ASP A 212 11.29 -18.89 -16.18
CA ASP A 212 10.37 -18.40 -17.15
C ASP A 212 10.15 -16.91 -16.94
N GLU A 213 10.32 -16.16 -17.99
CA GLU A 213 9.92 -14.75 -18.14
C GLU A 213 8.83 -14.67 -19.19
N TYR A 214 8.20 -13.53 -19.31
CA TYR A 214 7.06 -13.36 -20.21
C TYR A 214 7.23 -12.12 -21.05
N THR A 215 6.67 -12.16 -22.26
CA THR A 215 6.34 -10.98 -23.06
C THR A 215 4.83 -10.81 -23.07
N ALA A 216 4.33 -9.61 -23.31
CA ALA A 216 2.91 -9.33 -23.39
C ALA A 216 2.61 -8.30 -24.49
N GLU A 217 1.40 -8.38 -25.04
CA GLU A 217 0.89 -7.39 -25.99
C GLU A 217 0.37 -6.15 -25.26
N LYS A 218 -0.24 -6.37 -24.09
CA LYS A 218 -0.80 -5.32 -23.25
C LYS A 218 -0.47 -5.59 -21.79
N ILE A 219 -0.13 -4.55 -21.04
CA ILE A 219 0.03 -4.61 -19.58
C ILE A 219 -0.80 -3.47 -19.00
N THR A 220 -1.65 -3.77 -18.03
CA THR A 220 -2.57 -2.78 -17.47
C THR A 220 -2.56 -2.84 -15.94
N LEU A 221 -2.42 -1.69 -15.31
CA LEU A 221 -2.71 -1.49 -13.90
C LEU A 221 -4.18 -1.13 -13.77
N TYR A 222 -4.93 -2.00 -13.12
CA TYR A 222 -6.32 -1.78 -12.76
C TYR A 222 -6.40 -1.24 -11.34
N THR A 223 -7.19 -0.19 -11.14
CA THR A 223 -7.43 0.38 -9.80
C THR A 223 -8.89 0.73 -9.63
N SER A 224 -9.42 0.42 -8.46
CA SER A 224 -10.77 0.84 -8.04
C SER A 224 -10.72 1.56 -6.69
N VAL A 225 -11.52 2.62 -6.56
CA VAL A 225 -11.75 3.32 -5.29
C VAL A 225 -13.25 3.27 -5.01
N ASP A 226 -13.64 2.60 -3.93
CA ASP A 226 -15.05 2.50 -3.49
C ASP A 226 -15.45 3.78 -2.76
N LEU A 227 -16.02 4.72 -3.52
CA LEU A 227 -16.49 6.00 -3.02
C LEU A 227 -17.71 5.84 -2.09
N ALA A 228 -18.56 4.86 -2.37
CA ALA A 228 -19.73 4.57 -1.55
C ALA A 228 -19.31 4.09 -0.16
N GLN A 229 -18.33 3.21 -0.07
CA GLN A 229 -17.78 2.75 1.21
C GLN A 229 -17.15 3.91 1.99
N ILE A 230 -16.33 4.75 1.34
CA ILE A 230 -15.68 5.89 1.99
C ILE A 230 -16.73 6.87 2.54
N ARG A 231 -17.74 7.22 1.77
CA ARG A 231 -18.85 8.08 2.23
C ARG A 231 -19.66 7.39 3.33
N GLY A 232 -19.90 6.08 3.20
CA GLY A 232 -20.63 5.26 4.15
C GLY A 232 -19.99 5.13 5.53
N TYR A 233 -18.72 5.55 5.69
CA TYR A 233 -18.10 5.64 7.02
C TYR A 233 -18.74 6.72 7.91
N GLY A 234 -19.35 7.74 7.32
CA GLY A 234 -20.04 8.79 8.09
C GLY A 234 -19.10 9.63 8.95
N LEU A 235 -17.84 9.84 8.50
CA LEU A 235 -16.80 10.54 9.26
C LEU A 235 -16.77 12.06 9.01
N GLY A 236 -17.77 12.61 8.30
CA GLY A 236 -17.83 14.01 7.91
C GLY A 236 -17.10 14.32 6.60
N GLU A 237 -17.32 15.51 6.08
CA GLU A 237 -16.87 15.91 4.73
C GLU A 237 -15.34 15.97 4.62
N ASP A 238 -14.66 16.57 5.59
CA ASP A 238 -13.20 16.72 5.56
C ASP A 238 -12.49 15.36 5.57
N VAL A 239 -12.93 14.41 6.40
CA VAL A 239 -12.34 13.07 6.46
C VAL A 239 -12.65 12.29 5.20
N THR A 240 -13.88 12.38 4.70
CA THR A 240 -14.28 11.76 3.41
C THR A 240 -13.39 12.28 2.28
N ARG A 241 -13.21 13.60 2.20
CA ARG A 241 -12.33 14.24 1.24
C ARG A 241 -10.88 13.80 1.40
N LEU A 242 -10.37 13.76 2.64
CA LEU A 242 -9.01 13.25 2.94
C LEU A 242 -8.83 11.83 2.41
N LEU A 243 -9.75 10.91 2.68
CA LEU A 243 -9.64 9.51 2.26
C LEU A 243 -9.63 9.38 0.74
N ILE A 244 -10.50 10.12 0.02
CA ILE A 244 -10.51 10.12 -1.44
C ILE A 244 -9.18 10.67 -1.99
N LEU A 245 -8.73 11.82 -1.50
CA LEU A 245 -7.47 12.43 -1.94
C LEU A 245 -6.27 11.56 -1.61
N LEU A 246 -6.26 10.91 -0.46
CA LEU A 246 -5.17 10.00 -0.07
C LEU A 246 -5.14 8.75 -0.97
N ALA A 247 -6.29 8.19 -1.35
CA ALA A 247 -6.37 7.09 -2.30
C ALA A 247 -5.81 7.49 -3.68
N LEU A 248 -6.21 8.66 -4.19
CA LEU A 248 -5.73 9.19 -5.47
C LEU A 248 -4.24 9.55 -5.42
N PHE A 249 -3.77 10.14 -4.32
CA PHE A 249 -2.35 10.45 -4.10
C PHE A 249 -1.48 9.18 -4.10
N LYS A 250 -1.94 8.11 -3.43
CA LYS A 250 -1.25 6.82 -3.42
C LYS A 250 -1.10 6.26 -4.84
N LEU A 251 -2.19 6.24 -5.60
CA LEU A 251 -2.16 5.80 -7.00
C LEU A 251 -1.21 6.67 -7.83
N ARG A 252 -1.34 7.99 -7.73
CA ARG A 252 -0.48 8.93 -8.47
C ARG A 252 0.99 8.75 -8.11
N SER A 253 1.32 8.67 -6.84
CA SER A 253 2.69 8.49 -6.37
C SER A 253 3.28 7.15 -6.81
N PHE A 254 2.46 6.09 -6.89
CA PHE A 254 2.90 4.81 -7.41
C PHE A 254 3.23 4.87 -8.90
N VAL A 255 2.36 5.44 -9.73
CA VAL A 255 2.58 5.49 -11.19
C VAL A 255 3.67 6.48 -11.61
N ASP A 256 3.94 7.50 -10.79
CA ASP A 256 5.05 8.44 -11.01
C ASP A 256 6.41 7.88 -10.54
N SER A 257 6.39 6.81 -9.75
CA SER A 257 7.61 6.15 -9.27
C SER A 257 8.17 5.20 -10.34
N PRO A 258 9.46 4.82 -10.24
CA PRO A 258 9.95 3.67 -10.97
C PRO A 258 9.22 2.42 -10.47
N MET A 259 8.20 1.96 -11.18
CA MET A 259 7.39 0.80 -10.79
C MET A 259 8.21 -0.51 -10.84
N ARG A 260 9.24 -0.59 -9.99
CA ARG A 260 10.07 -1.79 -9.82
C ARG A 260 9.38 -2.75 -8.89
N LEU A 261 8.67 -3.71 -9.47
CA LEU A 261 7.91 -4.70 -8.70
C LEU A 261 8.83 -5.77 -8.10
N ARG A 262 9.82 -6.22 -8.87
CA ARG A 262 10.86 -7.20 -8.46
C ARG A 262 12.03 -7.17 -9.44
N THR A 263 13.01 -8.07 -9.24
CA THR A 263 14.10 -8.25 -10.21
C THR A 263 13.52 -8.64 -11.57
N ALA A 264 13.96 -8.02 -12.65
CA ALA A 264 13.48 -8.20 -14.01
C ALA A 264 11.97 -7.95 -14.19
N CYS A 265 11.38 -7.09 -13.37
CA CYS A 265 9.98 -6.69 -13.49
C CYS A 265 9.82 -5.23 -13.09
N SER A 266 10.06 -4.33 -14.04
CA SER A 266 9.90 -2.89 -13.86
C SER A 266 9.10 -2.33 -15.02
N PHE A 267 8.15 -1.49 -14.71
CA PHE A 267 7.25 -0.86 -15.68
C PHE A 267 7.35 0.65 -15.64
N GLU A 268 6.82 1.26 -16.66
CA GLU A 268 6.55 2.69 -16.75
C GLU A 268 5.23 2.91 -17.48
N LEU A 269 4.68 4.10 -17.43
CA LEU A 269 3.50 4.46 -18.20
C LEU A 269 3.78 4.28 -19.70
N ARG A 270 2.82 3.71 -20.42
CA ARG A 270 2.98 3.53 -21.89
C ARG A 270 2.98 4.87 -22.61
N ASP A 271 2.10 5.76 -22.21
CA ASP A 271 1.91 7.10 -22.76
C ASP A 271 2.02 8.12 -21.64
N ASP A 272 2.46 9.34 -21.92
CA ASP A 272 2.60 10.44 -20.94
C ASP A 272 1.26 10.94 -20.36
N GLY A 273 0.34 10.10 -20.45
CA GLY A 273 -1.04 10.00 -20.41
C GLY A 273 -1.86 10.73 -19.43
N ASP A 274 -2.82 11.19 -20.03
CA ASP A 274 -4.12 11.52 -19.53
C ASP A 274 -4.75 10.29 -18.84
N MET A 275 -4.51 10.13 -17.52
CA MET A 275 -5.10 9.06 -16.74
C MET A 275 -6.55 9.39 -16.43
N GLY A 276 -7.40 9.38 -17.48
CA GLY A 276 -8.83 9.49 -17.35
C GLY A 276 -9.43 8.32 -16.57
N SER A 277 -10.47 8.60 -15.82
CA SER A 277 -11.24 7.52 -15.21
C SER A 277 -12.00 6.72 -16.28
N LYS A 278 -12.10 5.42 -16.09
CA LYS A 278 -12.85 4.50 -16.95
C LYS A 278 -14.36 4.78 -16.94
N ASN A 279 -14.90 5.12 -15.77
CA ASN A 279 -16.33 5.21 -15.53
C ASN A 279 -16.83 6.65 -15.20
N VAL A 280 -15.93 7.62 -15.05
CA VAL A 280 -16.26 9.04 -14.83
C VAL A 280 -15.53 9.88 -15.85
N ALA A 281 -16.17 10.14 -17.00
CA ALA A 281 -15.54 10.72 -18.19
C ALA A 281 -14.86 12.08 -17.95
N GLU A 282 -15.43 12.91 -17.05
CA GLU A 282 -14.89 14.23 -16.75
C GLU A 282 -13.77 14.18 -15.70
N PHE A 283 -13.51 13.02 -15.06
CA PHE A 283 -12.52 12.90 -14.00
C PHE A 283 -11.20 12.30 -14.51
N LYS A 284 -10.13 13.01 -14.22
CA LYS A 284 -8.77 12.59 -14.51
C LYS A 284 -7.98 12.53 -13.22
N LEU A 285 -7.10 11.52 -13.10
CA LEU A 285 -6.21 11.43 -11.95
C LEU A 285 -5.29 12.66 -11.90
N PRO A 286 -5.41 13.50 -10.86
CA PRO A 286 -4.62 14.72 -10.78
C PRO A 286 -3.11 14.43 -10.79
N LYS A 287 -2.31 15.37 -11.28
CA LYS A 287 -0.85 15.30 -11.14
C LYS A 287 -0.44 15.46 -9.69
N ARG A 288 0.74 14.96 -9.32
CA ARG A 288 1.23 14.97 -7.94
C ARG A 288 1.22 16.36 -7.30
N GLU A 289 1.55 17.38 -8.10
CA GLU A 289 1.61 18.78 -7.66
C GLU A 289 0.24 19.36 -7.26
N ALA A 290 -0.85 18.73 -7.69
CA ALA A 290 -2.19 19.13 -7.26
C ALA A 290 -2.48 18.71 -5.81
N PHE A 291 -1.87 17.62 -5.34
CA PHE A 291 -2.02 17.13 -3.97
C PHE A 291 -1.05 17.80 -3.00
N ILE A 292 0.20 17.90 -3.41
CA ILE A 292 1.32 18.41 -2.62
C ILE A 292 2.18 19.33 -3.48
N VAL A 293 2.59 20.46 -2.93
CA VAL A 293 3.55 21.38 -3.55
C VAL A 293 4.83 21.34 -2.71
N GLU A 294 5.96 21.20 -3.38
CA GLU A 294 7.27 21.19 -2.75
C GLU A 294 7.52 22.43 -1.88
N ARG A 295 8.43 22.29 -0.91
CA ARG A 295 8.77 23.32 0.06
C ARG A 295 8.94 24.68 -0.60
N GLY A 296 8.06 25.62 -0.24
CA GLY A 296 8.34 27.04 -0.45
C GLY A 296 9.52 27.47 0.41
N GLU A 297 9.99 28.71 0.25
CA GLU A 297 11.12 29.30 0.99
C GLU A 297 11.05 29.14 2.52
N ASN A 298 9.88 28.87 3.07
CA ASN A 298 9.62 28.68 4.51
C ASN A 298 9.74 27.21 4.98
N GLY A 299 10.11 26.27 4.12
CA GLY A 299 10.33 24.88 4.50
C GLY A 299 9.07 24.04 4.73
N ASN A 300 7.87 24.61 4.61
CA ASN A 300 6.61 23.90 4.84
C ASN A 300 5.99 23.40 3.54
N TRP A 301 5.55 22.14 3.54
CA TRP A 301 4.74 21.58 2.45
C TRP A 301 3.42 22.32 2.34
N SER A 302 3.07 22.72 1.13
CA SER A 302 1.80 23.32 0.76
C SER A 302 1.01 22.37 -0.14
N GLY A 303 -0.26 22.69 -0.39
CA GLY A 303 -1.17 21.89 -1.18
C GLY A 303 -2.37 21.43 -0.35
N GLU A 304 -3.32 20.81 -1.02
CA GLU A 304 -4.58 20.47 -0.39
C GLU A 304 -4.44 19.35 0.64
N LEU A 305 -3.68 18.31 0.31
CA LEU A 305 -3.53 17.15 1.19
C LEU A 305 -2.83 17.51 2.51
N PRO A 306 -1.66 18.20 2.52
CA PRO A 306 -1.06 18.67 3.78
C PRO A 306 -1.95 19.65 4.56
N ALA A 307 -2.75 20.46 3.88
CA ALA A 307 -3.67 21.38 4.56
C ALA A 307 -4.79 20.62 5.30
N LEU A 308 -5.37 19.59 4.67
CA LEU A 308 -6.36 18.73 5.31
C LEU A 308 -5.77 17.92 6.46
N VAL A 309 -4.55 17.38 6.30
CA VAL A 309 -3.84 16.69 7.37
C VAL A 309 -3.71 17.61 8.58
N ARG A 310 -3.19 18.82 8.41
CA ARG A 310 -3.06 19.79 9.51
C ARG A 310 -4.41 20.15 10.14
N LYS A 311 -5.44 20.38 9.33
CA LYS A 311 -6.78 20.69 9.82
C LYS A 311 -7.35 19.57 10.71
N LEU A 312 -7.15 18.31 10.32
CA LEU A 312 -7.74 17.16 10.99
C LEU A 312 -6.91 16.63 12.16
N THR A 313 -5.60 16.84 12.14
CA THR A 313 -4.70 16.35 13.20
C THR A 313 -4.44 17.40 14.28
N GLY A 314 -4.81 18.65 14.04
CA GLY A 314 -4.53 19.76 14.98
C GLY A 314 -3.05 20.02 15.16
N ALA A 315 -2.24 19.79 14.13
CA ALA A 315 -0.78 20.01 14.16
C ALA A 315 -0.39 21.51 14.22
N GLN A 316 -1.04 22.26 15.12
CA GLN A 316 -0.59 23.56 15.59
C GLN A 316 -0.02 23.38 17.01
N PRO A 317 1.11 24.02 17.37
CA PRO A 317 1.85 23.76 18.61
C PRO A 317 1.15 24.17 19.91
N THR A 318 -0.11 24.61 19.88
CA THR A 318 -0.72 25.39 21.00
C THR A 318 -2.05 24.86 21.54
N GLU A 319 -2.53 23.68 21.15
CA GLU A 319 -3.80 23.13 21.67
C GLU A 319 -3.58 22.12 22.81
N SER A 320 -4.48 22.18 23.83
CA SER A 320 -4.43 21.31 25.01
C SER A 320 -4.64 19.82 24.67
N ASP A 321 -4.06 18.94 25.50
CA ASP A 321 -4.04 17.49 25.28
C ASP A 321 -5.43 16.83 25.28
N GLU A 322 -6.46 17.46 25.84
CA GLU A 322 -7.84 16.93 25.85
C GLU A 322 -8.52 16.96 24.47
N ILE A 323 -8.22 17.98 23.64
CA ILE A 323 -8.78 18.08 22.28
C ILE A 323 -8.10 17.08 21.33
N LYS A 324 -6.88 16.65 21.64
CA LYS A 324 -6.13 15.67 20.86
C LYS A 324 -6.66 14.24 20.98
N ALA A 325 -7.45 13.94 22.02
CA ALA A 325 -7.93 12.58 22.31
C ALA A 325 -8.94 12.02 21.28
N GLU A 326 -9.67 12.89 20.57
CA GLU A 326 -10.62 12.47 19.54
C GLU A 326 -10.08 12.56 18.09
N LYS A 327 -8.89 13.15 17.90
CA LYS A 327 -8.27 13.36 16.58
C LYS A 327 -7.35 12.20 16.20
N MET A 328 -7.06 12.07 14.91
CA MET A 328 -6.00 11.18 14.41
C MET A 328 -4.69 11.44 15.14
N ARG A 329 -3.98 10.39 15.53
CA ARG A 329 -2.71 10.51 16.26
C ARG A 329 -1.71 9.45 15.88
N LEU A 330 -0.44 9.79 15.96
CA LEU A 330 0.63 8.79 16.05
C LEU A 330 0.56 8.10 17.41
N THR A 331 0.47 6.79 17.42
CA THR A 331 0.54 5.97 18.64
C THR A 331 1.85 5.18 18.64
N THR A 332 2.63 5.26 19.71
CA THR A 332 3.88 4.51 19.84
C THR A 332 3.72 3.43 20.90
N VAL A 333 4.13 2.22 20.56
CA VAL A 333 4.14 1.05 21.47
C VAL A 333 5.52 0.38 21.44
N THR A 334 5.84 -0.40 22.47
CA THR A 334 7.11 -1.13 22.58
C THR A 334 6.85 -2.62 22.53
N PHE A 335 7.55 -3.32 21.66
CA PHE A 335 7.54 -4.77 21.57
C PHE A 335 8.85 -5.32 22.14
N THR A 336 8.77 -6.28 23.05
CA THR A 336 9.92 -6.96 23.62
C THR A 336 10.12 -8.28 22.90
N ILE A 337 11.27 -8.45 22.27
CA ILE A 337 11.68 -9.65 21.55
C ILE A 337 12.04 -10.76 22.54
#